data_3fa47591322783af2d1c347b77b62e0e
#
_entry.id   3fa47591322783af2d1c347b77b62e0e
#
_cell.length_a   1.000
_cell.length_b   1.000
_cell.length_c   1.000
_cell.angle_alpha   90.00
_cell.angle_beta   90.00
_cell.angle_gamma   90.00
#
_symmetry.space_group_name_H-M   'P 1'
#
loop_
_entity.id
_entity.type
_entity.pdbx_description
1 polymer ?
#
loop_
_entity_poly.entity_id
_entity_poly.type
_entity_poly.pdbx_seq_one_letter_code
_entity_poly.pdbx_strand_id
1 'polypeptide(L)'
;MAGRFTGRIVITVALLFAAVAEGAVRHRSQSAHNQITVEDKGGYRMLRFNGSMETRLLIANPLLGHFEYTDYFQMPLLWNPKAKRVLVMGLGGGSTQRAFQHYFPTVHVDTVELDPTVAKVAKEWFGVKENKTHKIHISDGRGYLRRNKERKYDAIMMDAYSSNTYGSFIPYHLATKEFFQLAAEDLTVNGVLAYNVIGTYNEWRADIVGSMYRTMKTVFPHVYHFPAADSRNIVLLGVKAKTGGLTSATLRARVDLLRRAQPKLPAHFGPRLGRIQANAPLSAAKSPVLTDDHAPISKLLVPAR
;
A
#
# COMPACT_ATOMS: atom_id res chain seq x y z
N MET A 1 -72.08 37.15 23.56
CA MET A 1 -71.79 35.75 23.36
C MET A 1 -70.56 35.65 22.45
N ALA A 2 -69.40 35.36 23.02
CA ALA A 2 -68.16 35.23 22.31
C ALA A 2 -67.71 33.77 22.28
N GLY A 3 -67.77 33.16 21.13
CA GLY A 3 -67.31 31.78 20.90
C GLY A 3 -65.83 31.72 20.67
N ARG A 4 -65.06 31.07 21.55
CA ARG A 4 -63.66 30.77 21.40
C ARG A 4 -63.46 29.50 20.55
N PHE A 5 -62.87 29.64 19.37
CA PHE A 5 -62.35 28.53 18.57
C PHE A 5 -60.94 28.19 19.05
N THR A 6 -60.76 27.04 19.69
CA THR A 6 -59.44 26.46 19.98
C THR A 6 -59.06 25.52 18.87
N GLY A 7 -58.22 26.03 17.93
CA GLY A 7 -57.58 25.17 16.91
C GLY A 7 -56.44 24.33 17.54
N ARG A 8 -56.56 23.00 17.54
CA ARG A 8 -55.49 22.10 17.86
C ARG A 8 -54.56 21.94 16.64
N ILE A 9 -53.33 22.44 16.74
CA ILE A 9 -52.29 22.17 15.76
C ILE A 9 -51.74 20.75 16.04
N VAL A 10 -51.97 19.81 15.13
CA VAL A 10 -51.35 18.52 15.14
C VAL A 10 -50.03 18.60 14.37
N ILE A 11 -48.93 18.60 15.09
CA ILE A 11 -47.59 18.54 14.47
C ILE A 11 -47.30 17.06 14.20
N THR A 12 -47.38 16.65 12.94
CA THR A 12 -46.95 15.34 12.49
C THR A 12 -45.42 15.36 12.31
N VAL A 13 -44.71 14.79 13.27
CA VAL A 13 -43.25 14.58 13.14
C VAL A 13 -43.04 13.36 12.24
N ALA A 14 -42.63 13.62 10.99
CA ALA A 14 -42.19 12.56 10.10
C ALA A 14 -40.78 12.13 10.52
N LEU A 15 -40.67 10.98 11.20
CA LEU A 15 -39.41 10.30 11.45
C LEU A 15 -38.89 9.74 10.11
N LEU A 16 -37.98 10.44 9.47
CA LEU A 16 -37.16 9.93 8.37
C LEU A 16 -36.20 8.85 8.97
N PHE A 17 -36.58 7.61 8.90
CA PHE A 17 -35.64 6.51 9.05
C PHE A 17 -34.71 6.56 7.83
N ALA A 18 -33.49 7.04 8.04
CA ALA A 18 -32.41 6.82 7.09
C ALA A 18 -32.15 5.30 7.07
N ALA A 19 -32.67 4.64 6.05
CA ALA A 19 -32.33 3.24 5.80
C ALA A 19 -30.80 3.18 5.63
N VAL A 20 -30.11 2.53 6.57
CA VAL A 20 -28.69 2.17 6.40
C VAL A 20 -28.67 1.26 5.18
N ALA A 21 -28.20 1.79 4.05
CA ALA A 21 -28.14 1.03 2.82
C ALA A 21 -27.26 -0.20 3.08
N GLU A 22 -27.87 -1.38 3.11
CA GLU A 22 -27.15 -2.65 3.18
C GLU A 22 -26.15 -2.69 2.02
N GLY A 23 -24.92 -3.17 2.32
CA GLY A 23 -23.89 -3.29 1.31
C GLY A 23 -24.32 -4.26 0.21
N ALA A 24 -24.24 -3.84 -1.05
CA ALA A 24 -24.53 -4.69 -2.20
C ALA A 24 -23.31 -5.50 -2.58
N VAL A 25 -23.35 -6.82 -2.45
CA VAL A 25 -22.34 -7.71 -3.00
C VAL A 25 -22.45 -7.68 -4.53
N ARG A 26 -21.37 -7.26 -5.20
CA ARG A 26 -21.28 -7.14 -6.66
C ARG A 26 -20.67 -8.36 -7.31
N HIS A 27 -19.73 -9.01 -6.62
CA HIS A 27 -19.03 -10.16 -7.16
C HIS A 27 -18.57 -11.09 -6.02
N ARG A 28 -18.62 -12.39 -6.29
CA ARG A 28 -17.97 -13.44 -5.49
C ARG A 28 -17.29 -14.43 -6.40
N SER A 29 -16.06 -14.76 -6.07
CA SER A 29 -15.31 -15.84 -6.74
C SER A 29 -14.37 -16.54 -5.78
N GLN A 30 -13.96 -17.74 -6.15
CA GLN A 30 -12.98 -18.54 -5.45
C GLN A 30 -11.80 -18.75 -6.38
N SER A 31 -10.59 -18.52 -5.90
CA SER A 31 -9.35 -18.89 -6.58
C SER A 31 -8.61 -19.99 -5.80
N ALA A 32 -7.44 -20.38 -6.29
CA ALA A 32 -6.54 -21.27 -5.54
C ALA A 32 -5.99 -20.61 -4.24
N HIS A 33 -6.05 -19.28 -4.13
CA HIS A 33 -5.45 -18.51 -3.05
C HIS A 33 -6.48 -17.86 -2.14
N ASN A 34 -7.62 -17.39 -2.68
CA ASN A 34 -8.54 -16.52 -1.95
C ASN A 34 -10.02 -16.78 -2.25
N GLN A 35 -10.86 -16.57 -1.23
CA GLN A 35 -12.27 -16.23 -1.44
C GLN A 35 -12.37 -14.73 -1.68
N ILE A 36 -12.79 -14.32 -2.87
CA ILE A 36 -12.80 -12.94 -3.31
C ILE A 36 -14.22 -12.40 -3.27
N THR A 37 -14.43 -11.26 -2.63
CA THR A 37 -15.71 -10.55 -2.61
C THR A 37 -15.51 -9.10 -3.00
N VAL A 38 -16.35 -8.58 -3.90
CA VAL A 38 -16.49 -7.15 -4.19
C VAL A 38 -17.83 -6.69 -3.64
N GLU A 39 -17.81 -5.63 -2.84
CA GLU A 39 -18.98 -5.07 -2.16
C GLU A 39 -19.03 -3.56 -2.36
N ASP A 40 -20.22 -3.01 -2.65
CA ASP A 40 -20.48 -1.56 -2.64
C ASP A 40 -21.29 -1.22 -1.39
N LYS A 41 -20.76 -0.30 -0.56
CA LYS A 41 -21.43 0.18 0.65
C LYS A 41 -21.03 1.62 0.97
N GLY A 42 -22.00 2.48 1.27
CA GLY A 42 -21.74 3.87 1.69
C GLY A 42 -20.95 4.70 0.67
N GLY A 43 -21.14 4.46 -0.64
CA GLY A 43 -20.40 5.13 -1.70
C GLY A 43 -19.00 4.58 -1.97
N TYR A 44 -18.57 3.57 -1.21
CA TYR A 44 -17.30 2.88 -1.40
C TYR A 44 -17.50 1.56 -2.14
N ARG A 45 -16.52 1.22 -2.97
CA ARG A 45 -16.30 -0.16 -3.45
C ARG A 45 -15.14 -0.77 -2.67
N MET A 46 -15.37 -1.98 -2.17
CA MET A 46 -14.41 -2.70 -1.33
C MET A 46 -14.08 -4.06 -1.94
N LEU A 47 -12.81 -4.44 -1.88
CA LEU A 47 -12.31 -5.77 -2.19
C LEU A 47 -11.96 -6.47 -0.89
N ARG A 48 -12.41 -7.72 -0.75
CA ARG A 48 -12.10 -8.56 0.41
C ARG A 48 -11.50 -9.88 -0.05
N PHE A 49 -10.48 -10.34 0.68
CA PHE A 49 -9.93 -11.68 0.57
C PHE A 49 -10.15 -12.41 1.89
N ASN A 50 -10.83 -13.55 1.84
CA ASN A 50 -11.12 -14.38 3.02
C ASN A 50 -11.79 -13.57 4.17
N GLY A 51 -12.60 -12.56 3.81
CA GLY A 51 -13.23 -11.62 4.74
C GLY A 51 -12.42 -10.38 5.12
N SER A 52 -11.09 -10.40 4.96
CA SER A 52 -10.21 -9.25 5.19
C SER A 52 -10.39 -8.17 4.10
N MET A 53 -10.40 -6.89 4.50
CA MET A 53 -10.50 -5.77 3.55
C MET A 53 -9.11 -5.45 2.99
N GLU A 54 -8.92 -5.67 1.69
CA GLU A 54 -7.65 -5.45 1.00
C GLU A 54 -7.60 -4.11 0.25
N THR A 55 -8.74 -3.68 -0.30
CA THR A 55 -8.82 -2.41 -1.04
C THR A 55 -10.18 -1.77 -0.83
N ARG A 56 -10.19 -0.44 -0.80
CA ARG A 56 -11.41 0.38 -0.92
C ARG A 56 -11.15 1.55 -1.86
N LEU A 57 -12.20 2.07 -2.47
CA LEU A 57 -12.18 3.32 -3.24
C LEU A 57 -13.56 4.00 -3.18
N LEU A 58 -13.61 5.31 -3.39
CA LEU A 58 -14.86 6.02 -3.64
C LEU A 58 -15.34 5.74 -5.07
N ILE A 59 -16.58 5.29 -5.22
CA ILE A 59 -17.15 4.96 -6.53
C ILE A 59 -17.22 6.20 -7.41
N ALA A 60 -17.59 7.35 -6.82
CA ALA A 60 -17.68 8.63 -7.51
C ALA A 60 -16.32 9.18 -8.00
N ASN A 61 -15.22 8.82 -7.30
CA ASN A 61 -13.86 9.19 -7.69
C ASN A 61 -12.88 8.09 -7.26
N PRO A 62 -12.54 7.15 -8.15
CA PRO A 62 -11.67 6.00 -7.82
C PRO A 62 -10.23 6.33 -7.41
N LEU A 63 -9.80 7.59 -7.53
CA LEU A 63 -8.51 8.07 -7.01
C LEU A 63 -8.57 8.47 -5.54
N LEU A 64 -9.76 8.45 -4.93
CA LEU A 64 -9.98 8.80 -3.53
C LEU A 64 -10.54 7.61 -2.75
N GLY A 65 -10.51 7.73 -1.41
CA GLY A 65 -11.11 6.74 -0.51
C GLY A 65 -10.29 5.47 -0.31
N HIS A 66 -9.12 5.36 -0.93
CA HIS A 66 -8.16 4.28 -0.70
C HIS A 66 -7.51 4.40 0.68
N PHE A 67 -6.80 3.36 1.10
CA PHE A 67 -6.00 3.42 2.33
C PHE A 67 -4.78 4.34 2.16
N GLU A 68 -4.52 5.17 3.15
CA GLU A 68 -3.45 6.18 3.15
C GLU A 68 -2.06 5.61 2.83
N TYR A 69 -1.77 4.39 3.28
CA TYR A 69 -0.46 3.80 3.08
C TYR A 69 -0.07 3.69 1.59
N THR A 70 -1.05 3.56 0.69
CA THR A 70 -0.77 3.47 -0.76
C THR A 70 -0.22 4.78 -1.34
N ASP A 71 -0.47 5.94 -0.68
CA ASP A 71 0.12 7.21 -1.06
C ASP A 71 1.63 7.23 -0.81
N TYR A 72 2.12 6.50 0.21
CA TYR A 72 3.54 6.42 0.52
C TYR A 72 4.35 5.65 -0.52
N PHE A 73 3.72 4.86 -1.39
CA PHE A 73 4.38 4.25 -2.54
C PHE A 73 4.80 5.27 -3.62
N GLN A 74 4.39 6.51 -3.51
CA GLN A 74 4.87 7.61 -4.36
C GLN A 74 6.16 8.25 -3.80
N MET A 75 6.48 8.06 -2.52
CA MET A 75 7.65 8.67 -1.86
C MET A 75 8.99 8.25 -2.46
N PRO A 76 9.20 7.05 -3.02
CA PRO A 76 10.42 6.69 -3.74
C PRO A 76 10.83 7.68 -4.83
N LEU A 77 9.87 8.37 -5.45
CA LEU A 77 10.13 9.37 -6.49
C LEU A 77 10.94 10.59 -5.99
N LEU A 78 11.04 10.81 -4.69
CA LEU A 78 11.94 11.81 -4.11
C LEU A 78 13.42 11.54 -4.43
N TRP A 79 13.80 10.28 -4.55
CA TRP A 79 15.17 9.89 -4.91
C TRP A 79 15.38 9.82 -6.41
N ASN A 80 14.32 9.51 -7.17
CA ASN A 80 14.29 9.46 -8.63
C ASN A 80 13.16 10.32 -9.19
N PRO A 81 13.26 11.68 -9.18
CA PRO A 81 12.21 12.57 -9.69
C PRO A 81 11.87 12.35 -11.18
N LYS A 82 12.82 11.79 -11.95
CA LYS A 82 12.68 11.42 -13.36
C LYS A 82 12.55 9.90 -13.54
N ALA A 83 11.95 9.23 -12.57
CA ALA A 83 11.74 7.78 -12.64
C ALA A 83 11.07 7.40 -13.97
N LYS A 84 11.56 6.32 -14.56
CA LYS A 84 11.06 5.78 -15.84
C LYS A 84 10.32 4.47 -15.67
N ARG A 85 10.70 3.68 -14.68
CA ARG A 85 10.13 2.33 -14.47
C ARG A 85 10.04 1.99 -12.99
N VAL A 86 8.86 1.51 -12.60
CA VAL A 86 8.61 1.01 -11.25
C VAL A 86 8.01 -0.39 -11.30
N LEU A 87 8.23 -1.17 -10.26
CA LEU A 87 7.64 -2.48 -10.06
C LEU A 87 6.72 -2.43 -8.85
N VAL A 88 5.51 -2.96 -8.98
CA VAL A 88 4.56 -3.15 -7.88
C VAL A 88 4.32 -4.64 -7.69
N MET A 89 4.64 -5.19 -6.54
CA MET A 89 4.34 -6.57 -6.17
C MET A 89 3.09 -6.60 -5.31
N GLY A 90 2.06 -7.24 -5.82
CA GLY A 90 0.69 -7.20 -5.36
C GLY A 90 -0.16 -6.21 -6.14
N LEU A 91 -1.39 -6.59 -6.42
CA LEU A 91 -2.35 -5.78 -7.17
C LEU A 91 -3.53 -5.38 -6.30
N GLY A 92 -4.16 -6.32 -5.62
CA GLY A 92 -5.41 -6.09 -4.95
C GLY A 92 -6.43 -5.43 -5.88
N GLY A 93 -7.04 -4.32 -5.45
CA GLY A 93 -7.89 -3.50 -6.31
C GLY A 93 -7.14 -2.41 -7.09
N GLY A 94 -5.81 -2.39 -7.09
CA GLY A 94 -4.99 -1.54 -7.95
C GLY A 94 -4.95 -0.05 -7.57
N SER A 95 -4.98 0.29 -6.30
CA SER A 95 -4.91 1.70 -5.85
C SER A 95 -3.61 2.37 -6.29
N THR A 96 -2.46 1.73 -6.05
CA THR A 96 -1.14 2.21 -6.48
C THR A 96 -1.06 2.35 -7.99
N GLN A 97 -1.53 1.35 -8.73
CA GLN A 97 -1.51 1.34 -10.20
C GLN A 97 -2.32 2.49 -10.78
N ARG A 98 -3.55 2.73 -10.28
CA ARG A 98 -4.39 3.86 -10.72
C ARG A 98 -3.74 5.20 -10.40
N ALA A 99 -3.13 5.35 -9.21
CA ALA A 99 -2.42 6.56 -8.84
C ALA A 99 -1.26 6.85 -9.80
N PHE A 100 -0.44 5.84 -10.12
CA PHE A 100 0.66 6.00 -11.07
C PHE A 100 0.15 6.31 -12.49
N GLN A 101 -0.88 5.65 -12.98
CA GLN A 101 -1.46 5.93 -14.30
C GLN A 101 -1.97 7.38 -14.41
N HIS A 102 -2.51 7.92 -13.34
CA HIS A 102 -3.08 9.27 -13.33
C HIS A 102 -2.02 10.35 -13.10
N TYR A 103 -1.21 10.21 -12.04
CA TYR A 103 -0.28 11.25 -11.62
C TYR A 103 1.08 11.18 -12.33
N PHE A 104 1.50 9.98 -12.76
CA PHE A 104 2.81 9.73 -13.37
C PHE A 104 2.69 8.95 -14.69
N PRO A 105 1.94 9.48 -15.68
CA PRO A 105 1.54 8.72 -16.88
C PRO A 105 2.70 8.29 -17.79
N THR A 106 3.88 8.90 -17.64
CA THR A 106 5.09 8.56 -18.39
C THR A 106 5.92 7.46 -17.72
N VAL A 107 5.61 7.11 -16.48
CA VAL A 107 6.32 6.07 -15.75
C VAL A 107 5.77 4.70 -16.16
N HIS A 108 6.66 3.79 -16.56
CA HIS A 108 6.30 2.40 -16.82
C HIS A 108 6.07 1.67 -15.48
N VAL A 109 4.93 1.03 -15.34
CA VAL A 109 4.54 0.24 -14.16
C VAL A 109 4.44 -1.21 -14.56
N ASP A 110 5.36 -2.04 -14.09
CA ASP A 110 5.20 -3.49 -14.10
C ASP A 110 4.52 -3.89 -12.77
N THR A 111 3.41 -4.61 -12.83
CA THR A 111 2.73 -5.16 -11.65
C THR A 111 2.87 -6.67 -11.68
N VAL A 112 3.27 -7.25 -10.55
CA VAL A 112 3.32 -8.70 -10.36
C VAL A 112 2.23 -9.11 -9.40
N GLU A 113 1.33 -9.98 -9.86
CA GLU A 113 0.23 -10.53 -9.07
C GLU A 113 0.29 -12.05 -9.14
N LEU A 114 0.12 -12.71 -8.00
CA LEU A 114 0.18 -14.16 -7.91
C LEU A 114 -1.11 -14.80 -8.44
N ASP A 115 -2.25 -14.19 -8.16
CA ASP A 115 -3.57 -14.74 -8.41
C ASP A 115 -4.20 -14.14 -9.68
N PRO A 116 -4.34 -14.91 -10.78
CA PRO A 116 -4.95 -14.41 -12.00
C PRO A 116 -6.41 -13.97 -11.82
N THR A 117 -7.11 -14.53 -10.82
CA THR A 117 -8.49 -14.14 -10.51
C THR A 117 -8.53 -12.72 -9.91
N VAL A 118 -7.55 -12.37 -9.05
CA VAL A 118 -7.41 -11.00 -8.53
C VAL A 118 -7.16 -10.02 -9.68
N ALA A 119 -6.29 -10.35 -10.63
CA ALA A 119 -6.04 -9.50 -11.80
C ALA A 119 -7.31 -9.29 -12.66
N LYS A 120 -8.13 -10.33 -12.84
CA LYS A 120 -9.42 -10.22 -13.53
C LYS A 120 -10.38 -9.28 -12.76
N VAL A 121 -10.56 -9.49 -11.47
CA VAL A 121 -11.45 -8.69 -10.60
C VAL A 121 -11.00 -7.23 -10.57
N ALA A 122 -9.69 -6.96 -10.48
CA ALA A 122 -9.15 -5.60 -10.50
C ALA A 122 -9.49 -4.85 -11.80
N LYS A 123 -9.42 -5.53 -12.95
CA LYS A 123 -9.80 -4.98 -14.25
C LYS A 123 -11.31 -4.72 -14.37
N GLU A 124 -12.11 -5.68 -13.97
CA GLU A 124 -13.58 -5.63 -14.14
C GLU A 124 -14.24 -4.64 -13.16
N TRP A 125 -13.79 -4.61 -11.91
CA TRP A 125 -14.48 -3.91 -10.84
C TRP A 125 -13.78 -2.65 -10.34
N PHE A 126 -12.46 -2.56 -10.46
CA PHE A 126 -11.67 -1.47 -9.90
C PHE A 126 -11.02 -0.57 -10.95
N GLY A 127 -11.34 -0.76 -12.23
CA GLY A 127 -10.88 0.12 -13.30
C GLY A 127 -9.39 0.06 -13.60
N VAL A 128 -8.70 -1.00 -13.18
CA VAL A 128 -7.30 -1.24 -13.55
C VAL A 128 -7.22 -1.55 -15.05
N LYS A 129 -6.32 -0.86 -15.75
CA LYS A 129 -6.16 -1.02 -17.20
C LYS A 129 -4.70 -1.29 -17.54
N GLU A 130 -4.46 -2.29 -18.38
CA GLU A 130 -3.17 -2.45 -19.05
C GLU A 130 -3.10 -1.56 -20.28
N ASN A 131 -1.93 -1.03 -20.53
CA ASN A 131 -1.63 -0.19 -21.70
C ASN A 131 -0.13 -0.27 -22.06
N LYS A 132 0.39 0.67 -22.84
CA LYS A 132 1.81 0.68 -23.25
C LYS A 132 2.77 0.88 -22.07
N THR A 133 2.34 1.60 -21.03
CA THR A 133 3.16 1.92 -19.85
C THR A 133 2.76 1.12 -18.60
N HIS A 134 1.72 0.29 -18.66
CA HIS A 134 1.28 -0.50 -17.52
C HIS A 134 1.01 -1.94 -17.91
N LYS A 135 1.76 -2.89 -17.32
CA LYS A 135 1.65 -4.33 -17.57
C LYS A 135 1.44 -5.09 -16.27
N ILE A 136 0.62 -6.16 -16.36
CA ILE A 136 0.39 -7.09 -15.25
C ILE A 136 1.00 -8.44 -15.64
N HIS A 137 1.83 -8.97 -14.73
CA HIS A 137 2.51 -10.25 -14.87
C HIS A 137 1.96 -11.21 -13.80
N ILE A 138 1.41 -12.33 -14.21
CA ILE A 138 0.95 -13.37 -13.27
C ILE A 138 2.15 -14.22 -12.89
N SER A 139 2.64 -14.03 -11.65
CA SER A 139 3.84 -14.69 -11.16
C SER A 139 3.99 -14.53 -9.65
N ASP A 140 4.76 -15.42 -9.01
CA ASP A 140 5.38 -15.17 -7.70
C ASP A 140 6.38 -14.01 -7.80
N GLY A 141 6.34 -13.09 -6.81
CA GLY A 141 7.15 -11.86 -6.82
C GLY A 141 8.65 -12.12 -6.80
N ARG A 142 9.13 -13.02 -5.93
CA ARG A 142 10.55 -13.37 -5.86
C ARG A 142 11.02 -14.12 -7.10
N GLY A 143 10.18 -15.00 -7.61
CA GLY A 143 10.42 -15.71 -8.87
C GLY A 143 10.49 -14.76 -10.06
N TYR A 144 9.67 -13.71 -10.07
CA TYR A 144 9.71 -12.68 -11.10
C TYR A 144 11.03 -11.93 -11.12
N LEU A 145 11.55 -11.45 -9.98
CA LEU A 145 12.86 -10.80 -9.88
C LEU A 145 13.98 -11.71 -10.39
N ARG A 146 13.99 -12.99 -9.96
CA ARG A 146 15.03 -13.95 -10.39
C ARG A 146 15.09 -14.14 -11.91
N ARG A 147 13.96 -14.05 -12.61
CA ARG A 147 13.87 -14.25 -14.07
C ARG A 147 14.09 -12.98 -14.90
N ASN A 148 13.96 -11.79 -14.31
CA ASN A 148 13.97 -10.52 -15.03
C ASN A 148 15.15 -9.61 -14.66
N LYS A 149 16.32 -10.17 -14.39
CA LYS A 149 17.53 -9.47 -13.90
C LYS A 149 18.03 -8.31 -14.78
N GLU A 150 17.72 -8.31 -16.05
CA GLU A 150 18.11 -7.26 -16.97
C GLU A 150 17.30 -5.96 -16.82
N ARG A 151 16.13 -6.03 -16.19
CA ARG A 151 15.27 -4.87 -15.93
C ARG A 151 15.69 -4.21 -14.64
N LYS A 152 15.98 -2.92 -14.68
CA LYS A 152 16.23 -2.12 -13.49
C LYS A 152 15.05 -1.19 -13.23
N TYR A 153 14.71 -1.06 -11.94
CA TYR A 153 13.59 -0.27 -11.46
C TYR A 153 14.07 0.93 -10.64
N ASP A 154 13.41 2.05 -10.81
CA ASP A 154 13.65 3.25 -9.99
C ASP A 154 12.97 3.14 -8.62
N ALA A 155 11.91 2.34 -8.55
CA ALA A 155 11.30 1.93 -7.31
C ALA A 155 10.70 0.52 -7.43
N ILE A 156 10.75 -0.23 -6.33
CA ILE A 156 10.02 -1.48 -6.14
C ILE A 156 9.08 -1.27 -4.96
N MET A 157 7.77 -1.49 -5.13
CA MET A 157 6.75 -1.36 -4.11
C MET A 157 6.25 -2.77 -3.76
N MET A 158 6.36 -3.11 -2.47
CA MET A 158 5.94 -4.40 -1.93
C MET A 158 4.62 -4.25 -1.19
N ASP A 159 3.56 -4.78 -1.76
CA ASP A 159 2.21 -4.84 -1.18
C ASP A 159 1.60 -6.24 -1.38
N ALA A 160 2.44 -7.26 -1.27
CA ALA A 160 2.06 -8.65 -1.45
C ALA A 160 1.84 -9.33 -0.09
N TYR A 161 0.61 -9.70 0.17
CA TYR A 161 0.15 -10.38 1.37
C TYR A 161 -0.53 -11.70 1.02
N SER A 162 -0.38 -12.68 1.89
CA SER A 162 -1.27 -13.84 1.94
C SER A 162 -2.29 -13.61 3.04
N SER A 163 -3.50 -14.14 2.89
CA SER A 163 -4.54 -14.05 3.89
C SER A 163 -5.12 -15.42 4.24
N ASN A 164 -5.48 -15.58 5.50
CA ASN A 164 -6.22 -16.74 5.99
C ASN A 164 -7.30 -16.26 6.97
N THR A 165 -7.98 -17.19 7.64
CA THR A 165 -9.03 -16.89 8.63
C THR A 165 -8.54 -16.03 9.81
N TYR A 166 -7.23 -15.94 10.06
CA TYR A 166 -6.62 -15.14 11.13
C TYR A 166 -6.14 -13.77 10.66
N GLY A 167 -6.31 -13.44 9.37
CA GLY A 167 -5.96 -12.16 8.76
C GLY A 167 -4.79 -12.24 7.78
N SER A 168 -4.34 -11.06 7.35
CA SER A 168 -3.26 -10.92 6.37
C SER A 168 -1.88 -11.00 7.02
N PHE A 169 -0.94 -11.66 6.34
CA PHE A 169 0.45 -11.84 6.78
C PHE A 169 1.42 -11.74 5.60
N ILE A 170 2.66 -11.37 5.90
CA ILE A 170 3.74 -11.30 4.92
C ILE A 170 4.22 -12.73 4.61
N PRO A 171 4.25 -13.16 3.33
CA PRO A 171 4.91 -14.42 2.96
C PRO A 171 6.38 -14.38 3.36
N TYR A 172 6.85 -15.39 4.13
CA TYR A 172 8.20 -15.38 4.72
C TYR A 172 9.31 -15.16 3.69
N HIS A 173 9.22 -15.77 2.52
CA HIS A 173 10.22 -15.67 1.45
C HIS A 173 10.31 -14.29 0.80
N LEU A 174 9.40 -13.36 1.12
CA LEU A 174 9.42 -11.96 0.68
C LEU A 174 9.90 -10.99 1.78
N ALA A 175 10.28 -11.49 2.97
CA ALA A 175 10.66 -10.68 4.13
C ALA A 175 12.13 -10.85 4.55
N THR A 176 12.90 -11.65 3.82
CA THR A 176 14.26 -12.06 4.21
C THR A 176 15.34 -11.13 3.66
N LYS A 177 16.50 -11.13 4.28
CA LYS A 177 17.68 -10.41 3.82
C LYS A 177 18.02 -10.75 2.36
N GLU A 178 17.92 -12.03 2.00
CA GLU A 178 18.21 -12.53 0.65
C GLU A 178 17.20 -11.99 -0.38
N PHE A 179 15.93 -11.85 0.01
CA PHE A 179 14.94 -11.19 -0.82
C PHE A 179 15.26 -9.70 -0.99
N PHE A 180 15.66 -9.00 0.08
CA PHE A 180 16.03 -7.59 -0.02
C PHE A 180 17.30 -7.37 -0.84
N GLN A 181 18.26 -8.27 -0.79
CA GLN A 181 19.44 -8.26 -1.66
C GLN A 181 19.04 -8.40 -3.13
N LEU A 182 18.20 -9.39 -3.45
CA LEU A 182 17.66 -9.58 -4.79
C LEU A 182 16.92 -8.34 -5.30
N ALA A 183 16.05 -7.74 -4.47
CA ALA A 183 15.35 -6.51 -4.83
C ALA A 183 16.34 -5.34 -5.04
N ALA A 184 17.37 -5.21 -4.20
CA ALA A 184 18.40 -4.18 -4.34
C ALA A 184 19.25 -4.35 -5.61
N GLU A 185 19.49 -5.59 -6.06
CA GLU A 185 20.17 -5.85 -7.35
C GLU A 185 19.35 -5.30 -8.51
N ASP A 186 18.01 -5.43 -8.48
CA ASP A 186 17.13 -4.96 -9.55
C ASP A 186 16.77 -3.47 -9.47
N LEU A 187 17.18 -2.79 -8.41
CA LEU A 187 17.07 -1.34 -8.29
C LEU A 187 18.18 -0.61 -9.03
N THR A 188 17.85 0.55 -9.66
CA THR A 188 18.82 1.52 -10.14
C THR A 188 19.71 2.07 -9.00
N VAL A 189 20.75 2.84 -9.31
CA VAL A 189 21.70 3.38 -8.29
C VAL A 189 20.99 4.19 -7.20
N ASN A 190 19.98 4.97 -7.56
CA ASN A 190 19.16 5.76 -6.61
C ASN A 190 17.81 5.08 -6.32
N GLY A 191 17.70 3.80 -6.62
CA GLY A 191 16.46 3.07 -6.49
C GLY A 191 16.04 2.89 -5.02
N VAL A 192 14.74 2.77 -4.82
CA VAL A 192 14.12 2.64 -3.50
C VAL A 192 13.19 1.44 -3.46
N LEU A 193 13.35 0.62 -2.43
CA LEU A 193 12.37 -0.40 -2.07
C LEU A 193 11.38 0.18 -1.07
N ALA A 194 10.10 0.26 -1.42
CA ALA A 194 9.02 0.63 -0.50
C ALA A 194 8.25 -0.63 -0.09
N TYR A 195 8.14 -0.89 1.20
CA TYR A 195 7.54 -2.12 1.72
C TYR A 195 6.42 -1.81 2.72
N ASN A 196 5.21 -2.22 2.40
CA ASN A 196 4.09 -2.13 3.33
C ASN A 196 4.21 -3.21 4.42
N VAL A 197 4.14 -2.80 5.69
CA VAL A 197 4.14 -3.68 6.86
C VAL A 197 2.89 -3.40 7.68
N ILE A 198 2.09 -4.45 7.93
CA ILE A 198 0.91 -4.36 8.79
C ILE A 198 1.36 -4.55 10.25
N GLY A 199 1.38 -3.47 11.01
CA GLY A 199 1.80 -3.43 12.41
C GLY A 199 1.84 -2.01 12.95
N THR A 200 2.15 -1.86 14.24
CA THR A 200 2.33 -0.58 14.93
C THR A 200 3.73 -0.49 15.53
N TYR A 201 4.14 0.67 16.05
CA TYR A 201 5.49 0.82 16.58
C TYR A 201 5.71 0.15 17.95
N ASN A 202 4.68 0.10 18.78
CA ASN A 202 4.88 -0.17 20.21
C ASN A 202 4.07 -1.37 20.74
N GLU A 203 3.02 -1.79 20.04
CA GLU A 203 2.08 -2.77 20.59
C GLU A 203 1.80 -3.90 19.59
N TRP A 204 0.71 -3.75 18.88
CA TRP A 204 0.20 -4.77 17.99
C TRP A 204 1.15 -5.00 16.80
N ARG A 205 1.73 -6.20 16.73
CA ARG A 205 2.68 -6.59 15.68
C ARG A 205 3.92 -5.68 15.59
N ALA A 206 4.36 -5.07 16.70
CA ALA A 206 5.53 -4.21 16.70
C ALA A 206 6.82 -4.96 16.35
N ASP A 207 6.93 -6.24 16.72
CA ASP A 207 8.11 -7.05 16.47
C ASP A 207 8.31 -7.35 14.98
N ILE A 208 7.24 -7.51 14.19
CA ILE A 208 7.40 -7.65 12.73
C ILE A 208 7.89 -6.35 12.10
N VAL A 209 7.41 -5.18 12.56
CA VAL A 209 7.90 -3.88 12.10
C VAL A 209 9.40 -3.72 12.41
N GLY A 210 9.81 -4.06 13.63
CA GLY A 210 11.20 -4.05 14.06
C GLY A 210 12.09 -4.99 13.26
N SER A 211 11.63 -6.23 13.04
CA SER A 211 12.35 -7.23 12.25
C SER A 211 12.51 -6.80 10.79
N MET A 212 11.45 -6.31 10.17
CA MET A 212 11.49 -5.81 8.78
C MET A 212 12.45 -4.62 8.65
N TYR A 213 12.39 -3.67 9.58
CA TYR A 213 13.32 -2.53 9.61
C TYR A 213 14.77 -3.00 9.74
N ARG A 214 15.08 -3.86 10.73
CA ARG A 214 16.44 -4.40 10.92
C ARG A 214 16.94 -5.16 9.70
N THR A 215 16.12 -6.04 9.16
CA THR A 215 16.48 -6.84 7.99
C THR A 215 16.77 -5.92 6.79
N MET A 216 15.92 -4.92 6.54
CA MET A 216 16.12 -3.95 5.47
C MET A 216 17.41 -3.13 5.68
N LYS A 217 17.76 -2.75 6.93
CA LYS A 217 19.00 -2.06 7.28
C LYS A 217 20.27 -2.84 7.00
N THR A 218 20.21 -4.17 6.90
CA THR A 218 21.39 -4.99 6.53
C THR A 218 21.74 -4.85 5.05
N VAL A 219 20.83 -4.35 4.23
CA VAL A 219 20.97 -4.25 2.77
C VAL A 219 21.00 -2.79 2.28
N PHE A 220 20.15 -1.94 2.86
CA PHE A 220 20.01 -0.55 2.45
C PHE A 220 20.74 0.41 3.40
N PRO A 221 21.58 1.32 2.88
CA PRO A 221 22.28 2.32 3.71
C PRO A 221 21.34 3.18 4.54
N HIS A 222 20.19 3.57 3.96
CA HIS A 222 19.19 4.39 4.62
C HIS A 222 17.84 3.69 4.61
N VAL A 223 17.16 3.68 5.76
CA VAL A 223 15.79 3.20 5.89
C VAL A 223 14.96 4.27 6.57
N TYR A 224 13.90 4.70 5.90
CA TYR A 224 12.89 5.62 6.40
C TYR A 224 11.56 4.88 6.55
N HIS A 225 10.61 5.46 7.29
CA HIS A 225 9.29 4.83 7.40
C HIS A 225 8.18 5.88 7.57
N PHE A 226 6.96 5.48 7.17
CA PHE A 226 5.77 6.29 7.14
C PHE A 226 4.61 5.53 7.78
N PRO A 227 4.15 5.95 8.97
CA PRO A 227 2.94 5.38 9.58
C PRO A 227 1.69 5.95 8.90
N ALA A 228 0.77 5.09 8.50
CA ALA A 228 -0.53 5.51 8.02
C ALA A 228 -1.43 5.97 9.18
N ALA A 229 -2.27 6.99 8.94
CA ALA A 229 -3.18 7.51 9.96
C ALA A 229 -4.50 6.75 10.03
N ASP A 230 -4.93 6.17 8.91
CA ASP A 230 -6.24 5.55 8.76
C ASP A 230 -6.21 4.02 8.81
N SER A 231 -5.03 3.45 9.03
CA SER A 231 -4.82 2.01 9.08
C SER A 231 -3.59 1.65 9.92
N ARG A 232 -3.43 0.36 10.25
CA ARG A 232 -2.26 -0.14 10.99
C ARG A 232 -1.14 -0.55 10.04
N ASN A 233 -0.84 0.32 9.07
CA ASN A 233 0.20 0.08 8.07
C ASN A 233 1.36 1.05 8.29
N ILE A 234 2.57 0.55 8.13
CA ILE A 234 3.81 1.33 8.10
C ILE A 234 4.52 0.98 6.81
N VAL A 235 4.80 1.98 5.96
CA VAL A 235 5.59 1.77 4.75
C VAL A 235 7.05 2.07 5.07
N LEU A 236 7.92 1.06 4.95
CA LEU A 236 9.36 1.18 5.07
C LEU A 236 9.97 1.51 3.71
N LEU A 237 10.89 2.46 3.66
CA LEU A 237 11.65 2.81 2.46
C LEU A 237 13.12 2.45 2.63
N GLY A 238 13.61 1.44 1.93
CA GLY A 238 15.03 1.11 1.81
C GLY A 238 15.64 1.84 0.62
N VAL A 239 16.53 2.81 0.88
CA VAL A 239 17.17 3.63 -0.15
C VAL A 239 18.54 3.07 -0.48
N LYS A 240 18.78 2.74 -1.76
CA LYS A 240 20.04 2.15 -2.23
C LYS A 240 21.17 3.17 -2.35
N ALA A 241 20.86 4.44 -2.57
CA ALA A 241 21.86 5.51 -2.69
C ALA A 241 22.68 5.63 -1.41
N LYS A 242 24.03 5.66 -1.55
CA LYS A 242 24.96 5.79 -0.42
C LYS A 242 25.09 7.24 0.10
N THR A 243 24.76 8.21 -0.74
CA THR A 243 24.94 9.64 -0.44
C THR A 243 23.87 10.17 0.50
N GLY A 244 24.32 10.71 1.61
CA GLY A 244 23.65 11.58 2.57
C GLY A 244 22.22 11.24 3.00
N GLY A 245 22.01 11.10 4.28
CA GLY A 245 20.67 11.04 4.85
C GLY A 245 19.84 12.29 4.48
N LEU A 246 18.51 12.18 4.57
CA LEU A 246 17.62 13.31 4.36
C LEU A 246 17.76 14.31 5.51
N THR A 247 18.22 15.52 5.20
CA THR A 247 18.04 16.70 6.02
C THR A 247 16.79 17.45 5.56
N SER A 248 16.28 18.37 6.39
CA SER A 248 15.14 19.21 5.96
C SER A 248 15.44 20.03 4.70
N ALA A 249 16.71 20.46 4.49
CA ALA A 249 17.12 21.18 3.29
C ALA A 249 17.15 20.29 2.05
N THR A 250 17.76 19.10 2.16
CA THR A 250 17.81 18.14 1.03
C THR A 250 16.42 17.62 0.67
N LEU A 251 15.54 17.47 1.66
CA LEU A 251 14.16 17.06 1.43
C LEU A 251 13.38 18.11 0.64
N ARG A 252 13.47 19.40 1.02
CA ARG A 252 12.85 20.49 0.25
C ARG A 252 13.34 20.53 -1.20
N ALA A 253 14.65 20.49 -1.40
CA ALA A 253 15.25 20.49 -2.74
C ALA A 253 14.74 19.31 -3.60
N ARG A 254 14.59 18.11 -3.01
CA ARG A 254 14.03 16.94 -3.72
C ARG A 254 12.57 17.12 -4.09
N VAL A 255 11.75 17.69 -3.18
CA VAL A 255 10.34 17.99 -3.47
C VAL A 255 10.24 18.99 -4.63
N ASP A 256 11.05 20.03 -4.65
CA ASP A 256 11.04 21.02 -5.72
C ASP A 256 11.48 20.43 -7.07
N LEU A 257 12.47 19.53 -7.06
CA LEU A 257 12.87 18.79 -8.25
C LEU A 257 11.73 17.88 -8.74
N LEU A 258 11.07 17.18 -7.82
CA LEU A 258 9.96 16.28 -8.14
C LEU A 258 8.78 17.06 -8.71
N ARG A 259 8.39 18.19 -8.11
CA ARG A 259 7.31 19.04 -8.62
C ARG A 259 7.57 19.54 -10.05
N ARG A 260 8.84 19.91 -10.35
CA ARG A 260 9.21 20.29 -11.72
C ARG A 260 9.17 19.12 -12.70
N ALA A 261 9.58 17.94 -12.25
CA ALA A 261 9.62 16.74 -13.10
C ALA A 261 8.24 16.10 -13.30
N GLN A 262 7.33 16.27 -12.31
CA GLN A 262 6.01 15.64 -12.26
C GLN A 262 4.92 16.70 -12.01
N PRO A 263 4.45 17.40 -13.05
CA PRO A 263 3.49 18.50 -12.90
C PRO A 263 2.14 18.10 -12.31
N LYS A 264 1.79 16.80 -12.41
CA LYS A 264 0.55 16.24 -11.83
C LYS A 264 0.74 15.67 -10.42
N LEU A 265 1.84 16.01 -9.73
CA LEU A 265 2.06 15.54 -8.37
C LEU A 265 0.83 15.84 -7.48
N PRO A 266 0.25 14.82 -6.80
CA PRO A 266 -0.99 15.02 -6.07
C PRO A 266 -0.83 15.99 -4.90
N ALA A 267 -1.88 16.75 -4.58
CA ALA A 267 -1.86 17.74 -3.50
C ALA A 267 -1.54 17.13 -2.13
N HIS A 268 -1.95 15.88 -1.91
CA HIS A 268 -1.68 15.16 -0.65
C HIS A 268 -0.21 14.76 -0.47
N PHE A 269 0.63 14.82 -1.51
CA PHE A 269 2.05 14.38 -1.45
C PHE A 269 2.83 15.12 -0.34
N GLY A 270 2.70 16.44 -0.25
CA GLY A 270 3.37 17.24 0.78
C GLY A 270 2.96 16.86 2.21
N PRO A 271 1.66 16.87 2.54
CA PRO A 271 1.15 16.41 3.84
C PRO A 271 1.59 14.98 4.20
N ARG A 272 1.59 14.04 3.24
CA ARG A 272 2.07 12.66 3.45
C ARG A 272 3.57 12.63 3.75
N LEU A 273 4.35 13.41 3.02
CA LEU A 273 5.80 13.51 3.25
C LEU A 273 6.14 14.01 4.65
N GLY A 274 5.33 14.88 5.25
CA GLY A 274 5.51 15.36 6.62
C GLY A 274 5.48 14.26 7.69
N ARG A 275 5.06 13.06 7.35
CA ARG A 275 5.04 11.90 8.28
C ARG A 275 6.31 11.06 8.25
N ILE A 276 7.33 11.45 7.47
CA ILE A 276 8.59 10.71 7.38
C ILE A 276 9.26 10.56 8.75
N GLN A 277 9.70 9.36 9.05
CA GLN A 277 10.47 8.99 10.22
C GLN A 277 11.84 8.43 9.79
N ALA A 278 12.91 8.86 10.46
CA ALA A 278 14.28 8.41 10.16
C ALA A 278 14.90 7.56 11.28
N ASN A 279 14.39 7.69 12.50
CA ASN A 279 14.87 6.93 13.64
C ASN A 279 14.37 5.49 13.61
N ALA A 280 15.20 4.55 14.07
CA ALA A 280 14.77 3.16 14.16
C ALA A 280 13.54 3.01 15.09
N PRO A 281 12.54 2.20 14.74
CA PRO A 281 11.48 1.82 15.66
C PRO A 281 12.07 1.19 16.93
N LEU A 282 11.49 1.45 18.10
CA LEU A 282 11.98 0.90 19.37
C LEU A 282 12.04 -0.63 19.36
N SER A 283 11.07 -1.29 18.74
CA SER A 283 11.05 -2.73 18.59
C SER A 283 12.26 -3.28 17.82
N ALA A 284 12.88 -2.48 16.94
CA ALA A 284 14.03 -2.93 16.17
C ALA A 284 15.22 -3.34 17.05
N ALA A 285 15.36 -2.80 18.26
CA ALA A 285 16.47 -3.11 19.17
C ALA A 285 16.50 -4.61 19.56
N LYS A 286 15.33 -5.26 19.69
CA LYS A 286 15.18 -6.64 20.15
C LYS A 286 14.71 -7.61 19.06
N SER A 287 14.24 -7.13 17.93
CA SER A 287 13.69 -7.95 16.86
C SER A 287 14.80 -8.66 16.06
N PRO A 288 14.59 -9.90 15.58
CA PRO A 288 15.58 -10.61 14.78
C PRO A 288 15.73 -10.03 13.36
N VAL A 289 16.88 -10.25 12.76
CA VAL A 289 17.07 -10.16 11.30
C VAL A 289 16.50 -11.42 10.67
N LEU A 290 15.68 -11.25 9.63
CA LEU A 290 15.04 -12.36 8.93
C LEU A 290 15.93 -12.82 7.78
N THR A 291 16.16 -14.14 7.70
CA THR A 291 16.93 -14.80 6.62
C THR A 291 16.11 -15.94 6.03
N ASP A 292 16.51 -16.45 4.88
CA ASP A 292 15.83 -17.62 4.26
C ASP A 292 15.84 -18.84 5.19
N ASP A 293 16.89 -18.99 6.00
CA ASP A 293 17.03 -20.08 6.96
C ASP A 293 16.25 -19.83 8.27
N HIS A 294 15.97 -18.55 8.60
CA HIS A 294 15.28 -18.18 9.84
C HIS A 294 14.40 -16.95 9.68
N ALA A 295 13.13 -17.16 9.36
CA ALA A 295 12.11 -16.13 9.27
C ALA A 295 10.83 -16.52 10.06
N PRO A 296 10.82 -16.36 11.40
CA PRO A 296 9.72 -16.79 12.26
C PRO A 296 8.54 -15.82 12.20
N ILE A 297 8.03 -15.48 11.01
CA ILE A 297 6.97 -14.50 10.78
C ILE A 297 5.74 -14.75 11.65
N SER A 298 5.29 -16.00 11.72
CA SER A 298 4.12 -16.36 12.52
C SER A 298 4.26 -16.01 14.01
N LYS A 299 5.47 -16.17 14.58
CA LYS A 299 5.75 -15.81 15.98
C LYS A 299 5.76 -14.29 16.19
N LEU A 300 6.22 -13.52 15.19
CA LEU A 300 6.27 -12.06 15.25
C LEU A 300 4.90 -11.39 15.07
N LEU A 301 3.90 -12.14 14.63
CA LEU A 301 2.53 -11.65 14.48
C LEU A 301 1.69 -11.79 15.76
N VAL A 302 2.17 -12.57 16.72
CA VAL A 302 1.51 -12.79 18.02
C VAL A 302 2.14 -11.83 19.03
N PRO A 303 1.38 -11.08 19.85
CA PRO A 303 1.95 -10.30 20.94
C PRO A 303 2.78 -11.20 21.86
N ALA A 304 3.96 -10.72 22.27
CA ALA A 304 4.69 -11.37 23.36
C ALA A 304 3.80 -11.37 24.61
N ARG A 305 3.58 -12.54 25.19
CA ARG A 305 2.82 -12.72 26.43
C ARG A 305 3.60 -12.15 27.60
#